data_d976ed619ee8ca9d8202b348ed389737
#
_entry.id   d976ed619ee8ca9d8202b348ed389737
#
_cell.length_a   1.000
_cell.length_b   1.000
_cell.length_c   1.000
_cell.angle_alpha   90.00
_cell.angle_beta   90.00
_cell.angle_gamma   90.00
#
_symmetry.space_group_name_H-M   'P 1'
#
loop_
_entity.id
_entity.type
_entity.pdbx_description
1 polymer ?
#
loop_
_entity_poly.entity_id
_entity_poly.type
_entity_poly.pdbx_seq_one_letter_code
_entity_poly.pdbx_strand_id
1 'polypeptide(L)'
;MLLCCYELFVKRKDILAAWQNKFQYIMVDEFQDINHLQYDIVRMLAKPRDNLFIVGDDDQSIYHFRGAKPEIMLNFTKDYPKAETVLLDINYRCTKNVLQAAMNVVGCNQIRFKKRLSTPNEQGKPVKLMEFDNPREEYVKIAAFLKKRLEAGENLEDTA
;
A
#
# COMPACT_ATOMS: atom_id res chain seq x y z
N MET A 1 -5.58 -22.51 -1.49
CA MET A 1 -6.90 -21.94 -1.86
C MET A 1 -6.84 -21.10 -3.15
N LEU A 2 -6.00 -20.09 -3.27
CA LEU A 2 -5.91 -19.26 -4.51
C LEU A 2 -5.58 -20.08 -5.76
N LEU A 3 -4.59 -21.00 -5.69
CA LEU A 3 -4.25 -21.86 -6.81
C LEU A 3 -5.44 -22.70 -7.28
N CYS A 4 -6.20 -23.30 -6.35
CA CYS A 4 -7.40 -24.06 -6.69
C CYS A 4 -8.47 -23.19 -7.36
N CYS A 5 -8.62 -21.93 -6.94
CA CYS A 5 -9.52 -20.97 -7.55
C CYS A 5 -9.09 -20.66 -9.00
N TYR A 6 -7.81 -20.38 -9.21
CA TYR A 6 -7.25 -20.18 -10.53
C TYR A 6 -7.47 -21.40 -11.44
N GLU A 7 -7.12 -22.60 -10.98
CA GLU A 7 -7.32 -23.82 -11.74
C GLU A 7 -8.79 -24.09 -12.08
N LEU A 8 -9.70 -23.79 -11.12
CA LEU A 8 -11.13 -23.89 -11.35
C LEU A 8 -11.56 -22.98 -12.49
N PHE A 9 -11.16 -21.71 -12.49
CA PHE A 9 -11.49 -20.75 -13.54
C PHE A 9 -10.85 -21.08 -14.90
N VAL A 10 -9.68 -21.72 -14.89
CA VAL A 10 -9.05 -22.22 -16.12
C VAL A 10 -9.84 -23.39 -16.71
N LYS A 11 -10.23 -24.37 -15.88
CA LYS A 11 -10.87 -25.61 -16.29
C LYS A 11 -12.39 -25.47 -16.53
N ARG A 12 -13.05 -24.63 -15.73
CA ARG A 12 -14.52 -24.47 -15.73
C ARG A 12 -14.91 -23.06 -16.15
N LYS A 13 -14.95 -22.85 -17.47
CA LYS A 13 -15.31 -21.56 -18.07
C LYS A 13 -16.75 -21.15 -17.77
N ASP A 14 -17.64 -22.10 -17.56
CA ASP A 14 -19.01 -21.87 -17.13
C ASP A 14 -19.07 -21.21 -15.75
N ILE A 15 -18.27 -21.67 -14.80
CA ILE A 15 -18.15 -21.08 -13.46
C ILE A 15 -17.54 -19.68 -13.55
N LEU A 16 -16.45 -19.52 -14.31
CA LEU A 16 -15.85 -18.22 -14.52
C LEU A 16 -16.86 -17.23 -15.10
N ALA A 17 -17.61 -17.62 -16.14
CA ALA A 17 -18.63 -16.77 -16.76
C ALA A 17 -19.73 -16.36 -15.77
N ALA A 18 -20.15 -17.27 -14.87
CA ALA A 18 -21.11 -16.95 -13.82
C ALA A 18 -20.60 -15.83 -12.89
N TRP A 19 -19.32 -15.90 -12.49
CA TRP A 19 -18.69 -14.87 -11.65
C TRP A 19 -18.47 -13.55 -12.40
N GLN A 20 -18.04 -13.59 -13.66
CA GLN A 20 -17.91 -12.42 -14.53
C GLN A 20 -19.25 -11.69 -14.73
N ASN A 21 -20.36 -12.43 -14.79
CA ASN A 21 -21.69 -11.84 -14.90
C ASN A 21 -22.18 -11.25 -13.56
N LYS A 22 -21.75 -11.83 -12.43
CA LYS A 22 -22.10 -11.34 -11.11
C LYS A 22 -21.36 -10.04 -10.79
N PHE A 23 -20.08 -9.93 -11.14
CA PHE A 23 -19.25 -8.76 -10.86
C PHE A 23 -19.15 -7.88 -12.11
N GLN A 24 -19.81 -6.73 -12.08
CA GLN A 24 -19.75 -5.76 -13.17
C GLN A 24 -18.55 -4.81 -13.03
N TYR A 25 -18.11 -4.57 -11.79
CA TYR A 25 -16.95 -3.76 -11.43
C TYR A 25 -16.10 -4.53 -10.44
N ILE A 26 -14.80 -4.44 -10.60
CA ILE A 26 -13.83 -5.01 -9.67
C ILE A 26 -12.94 -3.88 -9.18
N MET A 27 -12.86 -3.74 -7.86
CA MET A 27 -12.03 -2.75 -7.20
C MET A 27 -11.04 -3.49 -6.31
N VAL A 28 -9.76 -3.16 -6.44
CA VAL A 28 -8.68 -3.77 -5.66
C VAL A 28 -7.92 -2.67 -4.94
N ASP A 29 -7.91 -2.75 -3.62
CA ASP A 29 -7.13 -1.89 -2.75
C ASP A 29 -5.78 -2.53 -2.42
N GLU A 30 -4.81 -1.73 -1.97
CA GLU A 30 -3.44 -2.16 -1.65
C GLU A 30 -2.80 -2.98 -2.79
N PHE A 31 -3.02 -2.52 -4.02
CA PHE A 31 -2.65 -3.28 -5.23
C PHE A 31 -1.14 -3.53 -5.36
N GLN A 32 -0.28 -2.77 -4.67
CA GLN A 32 1.16 -3.00 -4.63
C GLN A 32 1.55 -4.32 -3.95
N ASP A 33 0.65 -4.91 -3.15
CA ASP A 33 0.93 -6.10 -2.35
C ASP A 33 0.46 -7.41 -3.00
N ILE A 34 -0.10 -7.34 -4.21
CA ILE A 34 -0.54 -8.55 -4.92
C ILE A 34 0.62 -9.31 -5.55
N ASN A 35 0.42 -10.63 -5.74
CA ASN A 35 1.29 -11.48 -6.52
C ASN A 35 0.68 -11.82 -7.89
N HIS A 36 1.47 -12.45 -8.76
CA HIS A 36 1.02 -12.81 -10.12
C HIS A 36 -0.25 -13.66 -10.13
N LEU A 37 -0.36 -14.65 -9.24
CA LEU A 37 -1.53 -15.53 -9.20
C LEU A 37 -2.82 -14.76 -8.84
N GLN A 38 -2.72 -13.83 -7.88
CA GLN A 38 -3.83 -12.95 -7.53
C GLN A 38 -4.20 -12.03 -8.70
N TYR A 39 -3.20 -11.48 -9.35
CA TYR A 39 -3.42 -10.63 -10.53
C TYR A 39 -4.10 -11.38 -11.67
N ASP A 40 -3.67 -12.61 -11.97
CA ASP A 40 -4.29 -13.43 -13.00
C ASP A 40 -5.76 -13.73 -12.69
N ILE A 41 -6.09 -14.03 -11.44
CA ILE A 41 -7.49 -14.24 -11.02
C ILE A 41 -8.31 -12.96 -11.22
N VAL A 42 -7.78 -11.81 -10.82
CA VAL A 42 -8.43 -10.50 -10.99
C VAL A 42 -8.68 -10.22 -12.48
N ARG A 43 -7.67 -10.43 -13.34
CA ARG A 43 -7.79 -10.26 -14.79
C ARG A 43 -8.85 -11.19 -15.40
N MET A 44 -8.88 -12.46 -14.97
CA MET A 44 -9.90 -13.39 -15.43
C MET A 44 -11.31 -12.92 -15.08
N LEU A 45 -11.50 -12.45 -13.85
CA LEU A 45 -12.81 -11.94 -13.39
C LEU A 45 -13.22 -10.64 -14.06
N ALA A 46 -12.27 -9.75 -14.38
CA ALA A 46 -12.56 -8.45 -15.01
C ALA A 46 -13.05 -8.58 -16.45
N LYS A 47 -12.67 -9.66 -17.16
CA LYS A 47 -13.10 -9.92 -18.53
C LYS A 47 -14.60 -10.24 -18.61
N PRO A 48 -15.25 -9.92 -19.75
CA PRO A 48 -14.74 -9.20 -20.91
C PRO A 48 -14.81 -7.67 -20.79
N ARG A 49 -15.34 -7.14 -19.68
CA ARG A 49 -15.67 -5.71 -19.52
C ARG A 49 -14.45 -4.86 -19.24
N ASP A 50 -13.44 -5.42 -18.57
CA ASP A 50 -12.26 -4.72 -18.07
C ASP A 50 -12.57 -3.51 -17.15
N ASN A 51 -13.73 -3.55 -16.46
CA ASN A 51 -14.11 -2.57 -15.45
C ASN A 51 -13.31 -2.83 -14.16
N LEU A 52 -12.02 -2.56 -14.21
CA LEU A 52 -11.07 -2.78 -13.12
C LEU A 52 -10.56 -1.44 -12.62
N PHE A 53 -10.71 -1.23 -11.31
CA PHE A 53 -10.19 -0.09 -10.60
C PHE A 53 -9.20 -0.57 -9.56
N ILE A 54 -8.00 -0.03 -9.57
CA ILE A 54 -6.94 -0.38 -8.63
C ILE A 54 -6.51 0.85 -7.83
N VAL A 55 -6.23 0.67 -6.56
CA VAL A 55 -5.66 1.68 -5.67
C VAL A 55 -4.45 1.09 -4.99
N GLY A 56 -3.40 1.86 -4.82
CA GLY A 56 -2.20 1.42 -4.13
C GLY A 56 -1.12 2.49 -4.09
N ASP A 57 -0.09 2.21 -3.33
CA ASP A 57 1.11 3.04 -3.22
C ASP A 57 2.35 2.17 -3.36
N ASP A 58 3.03 2.28 -4.49
CA ASP A 58 4.23 1.51 -4.81
C ASP A 58 5.36 1.68 -3.79
N ASP A 59 5.43 2.81 -3.10
CA ASP A 59 6.39 3.05 -2.02
C ASP A 59 6.06 2.32 -0.71
N GLN A 60 4.85 1.78 -0.57
CA GLN A 60 4.40 1.03 0.59
C GLN A 60 4.47 -0.50 0.40
N SER A 61 5.02 -0.99 -0.70
CA SER A 61 5.17 -2.42 -0.96
C SER A 61 6.26 -3.03 -0.07
N ILE A 62 5.87 -3.54 1.10
CA ILE A 62 6.78 -4.16 2.09
C ILE A 62 6.61 -5.68 2.19
N TYR A 63 5.69 -6.28 1.40
CA TYR A 63 5.37 -7.71 1.45
C TYR A 63 6.05 -8.56 0.37
N HIS A 64 7.23 -8.18 -0.10
CA HIS A 64 8.02 -8.97 -1.05
C HIS A 64 8.27 -10.40 -0.56
N PHE A 65 8.48 -10.59 0.75
CA PHE A 65 8.66 -11.90 1.37
C PHE A 65 7.39 -12.80 1.30
N ARG A 66 6.22 -12.22 1.01
CA ARG A 66 4.96 -12.94 0.73
C ARG A 66 4.68 -13.07 -0.77
N GLY A 67 5.61 -12.67 -1.61
CA GLY A 67 5.50 -12.74 -3.06
C GLY A 67 4.85 -11.53 -3.72
N ALA A 68 4.67 -10.42 -3.00
CA ALA A 68 4.22 -9.16 -3.58
C ALA A 68 5.14 -8.70 -4.71
N LYS A 69 4.55 -8.16 -5.77
CA LYS A 69 5.23 -7.72 -6.99
C LYS A 69 4.75 -6.33 -7.39
N PRO A 70 5.34 -5.26 -6.83
CA PRO A 70 4.94 -3.88 -7.15
C PRO A 70 5.07 -3.55 -8.64
N GLU A 71 5.91 -4.30 -9.36
CA GLU A 71 6.05 -4.16 -10.80
C GLU A 71 4.74 -4.41 -11.56
N ILE A 72 3.83 -5.20 -11.00
CA ILE A 72 2.49 -5.43 -11.57
C ILE A 72 1.73 -4.10 -11.62
N MET A 73 1.75 -3.34 -10.52
CA MET A 73 1.12 -2.02 -10.46
C MET A 73 1.81 -1.02 -11.38
N LEU A 74 3.13 -0.97 -11.38
CA LEU A 74 3.92 -0.05 -12.21
C LEU A 74 3.73 -0.31 -13.71
N ASN A 75 3.45 -1.54 -14.10
CA ASN A 75 3.22 -1.94 -15.49
C ASN A 75 1.72 -2.06 -15.84
N PHE A 76 0.81 -1.69 -14.97
CA PHE A 76 -0.63 -1.87 -15.17
C PHE A 76 -1.14 -1.27 -16.48
N THR A 77 -0.66 -0.10 -16.88
CA THR A 77 -1.05 0.56 -18.14
C THR A 77 -0.53 -0.15 -19.38
N LYS A 78 0.44 -1.07 -19.26
CA LYS A 78 0.85 -1.94 -20.39
C LYS A 78 -0.19 -3.02 -20.66
N ASP A 79 -0.80 -3.56 -19.60
CA ASP A 79 -1.88 -4.56 -19.72
C ASP A 79 -3.23 -3.91 -20.05
N TYR A 80 -3.42 -2.67 -19.59
CA TYR A 80 -4.63 -1.87 -19.79
C TYR A 80 -4.29 -0.49 -20.40
N PRO A 81 -4.01 -0.41 -21.72
CA PRO A 81 -3.55 0.84 -22.35
C PRO A 81 -4.56 1.99 -22.31
N LYS A 82 -5.83 1.69 -22.03
CA LYS A 82 -6.90 2.70 -21.88
C LYS A 82 -7.13 3.12 -20.41
N ALA A 83 -6.35 2.57 -19.47
CA ALA A 83 -6.48 2.95 -18.09
C ALA A 83 -6.03 4.38 -17.87
N GLU A 84 -6.83 5.12 -17.11
CA GLU A 84 -6.49 6.44 -16.64
C GLU A 84 -5.79 6.34 -15.27
N THR A 85 -4.74 7.12 -15.08
CA THR A 85 -4.00 7.17 -13.82
C THR A 85 -4.28 8.49 -13.12
N VAL A 86 -4.78 8.41 -11.89
CA VAL A 86 -5.00 9.57 -11.03
C VAL A 86 -4.01 9.51 -9.88
N LEU A 87 -3.24 10.56 -9.69
CA LEU A 87 -2.32 10.69 -8.57
C LEU A 87 -3.00 11.45 -7.43
N LEU A 88 -3.04 10.85 -6.24
CA LEU A 88 -3.45 11.50 -5.01
C LEU A 88 -2.20 12.07 -4.33
N ASP A 89 -1.90 13.34 -4.58
CA ASP A 89 -0.66 13.99 -4.18
C ASP A 89 -0.77 14.86 -2.92
N ILE A 90 -1.97 14.92 -2.32
CA ILE A 90 -2.21 15.66 -1.08
C ILE A 90 -2.31 14.69 0.10
N ASN A 91 -1.37 14.80 1.03
CA ASN A 91 -1.36 14.04 2.28
C ASN A 91 -2.04 14.85 3.39
N TYR A 92 -3.20 14.39 3.84
CA TYR A 92 -3.96 15.02 4.92
C TYR A 92 -3.62 14.47 6.32
N ARG A 93 -2.76 13.44 6.40
CA ARG A 93 -2.42 12.73 7.64
C ARG A 93 -1.24 13.36 8.36
N CYS A 94 -0.15 13.55 7.65
CA CYS A 94 1.15 13.89 8.24
C CYS A 94 1.39 15.38 8.32
N THR A 95 2.14 15.83 9.35
CA THR A 95 2.75 17.15 9.36
C THR A 95 3.87 17.24 8.32
N LYS A 96 4.29 18.47 7.97
CA LYS A 96 5.31 18.69 6.93
C LYS A 96 6.63 18.01 7.26
N ASN A 97 7.06 18.03 8.53
CA ASN A 97 8.32 17.39 8.93
C ASN A 97 8.27 15.86 8.77
N VAL A 98 7.14 15.23 9.13
CA VAL A 98 6.97 13.78 8.98
C VAL A 98 6.91 13.40 7.50
N LEU A 99 6.13 14.15 6.70
CA LEU A 99 6.04 13.90 5.27
C LEU A 99 7.41 14.04 4.58
N GLN A 100 8.17 15.09 4.92
CA GLN A 100 9.50 15.30 4.34
C GLN A 100 10.46 14.15 4.71
N ALA A 101 10.44 13.68 5.95
CA ALA A 101 11.27 12.55 6.38
C ALA A 101 10.88 11.27 5.61
N ALA A 102 9.59 10.98 5.47
CA ALA A 102 9.10 9.84 4.69
C ALA A 102 9.53 9.94 3.21
N MET A 103 9.37 11.12 2.59
CA MET A 103 9.78 11.35 1.20
C MET A 103 11.29 11.18 0.99
N ASN A 104 12.11 11.52 1.97
CA ASN A 104 13.55 11.31 1.90
C ASN A 104 13.89 9.80 1.91
N VAL A 105 13.20 9.02 2.74
CA VAL A 105 13.40 7.55 2.81
C VAL A 105 12.99 6.90 1.49
N VAL A 106 11.77 7.14 1.03
CA VAL A 106 11.26 6.51 -0.21
C VAL A 106 11.95 7.03 -1.46
N GLY A 107 12.58 8.21 -1.38
CA GLY A 107 13.38 8.79 -2.47
C GLY A 107 14.58 7.94 -2.88
N CYS A 108 15.02 7.01 -2.02
CA CYS A 108 16.07 6.04 -2.32
C CYS A 108 15.60 4.91 -3.26
N ASN A 109 14.30 4.70 -3.42
CA ASN A 109 13.74 3.71 -4.32
C ASN A 109 13.94 4.14 -5.78
N GLN A 110 14.54 3.27 -6.58
CA GLN A 110 14.83 3.56 -8.00
C GLN A 110 13.62 3.28 -8.90
N ILE A 111 12.84 2.25 -8.59
CA ILE A 111 11.70 1.78 -9.38
C ILE A 111 10.41 2.19 -8.67
N ARG A 112 9.85 3.34 -9.09
CA ARG A 112 8.65 3.91 -8.48
C ARG A 112 7.96 4.91 -9.41
N PHE A 113 6.69 5.21 -9.16
CA PHE A 113 6.04 6.36 -9.76
C PHE A 113 6.69 7.66 -9.25
N LYS A 114 7.00 8.57 -10.17
CA LYS A 114 7.48 9.91 -9.79
C LYS A 114 6.31 10.71 -9.23
N LYS A 115 6.31 10.91 -7.92
CA LYS A 115 5.26 11.68 -7.22
C LYS A 115 5.90 12.68 -6.27
N ARG A 116 5.23 13.82 -6.12
CA ARG A 116 5.57 14.86 -5.13
C ARG A 116 4.36 15.04 -4.24
N LEU A 117 4.46 14.56 -3.02
CA LEU A 117 3.39 14.71 -2.04
C LEU A 117 3.52 16.07 -1.36
N SER A 118 2.39 16.70 -1.11
CA SER A 118 2.25 17.93 -0.32
C SER A 118 1.29 17.70 0.85
N THR A 119 1.33 18.55 1.84
CA THR A 119 0.36 18.52 2.94
C THR A 119 -0.05 19.94 3.33
N PRO A 120 -1.36 20.18 3.55
CA PRO A 120 -1.85 21.42 4.10
C PRO A 120 -1.60 21.57 5.60
N ASN A 121 -1.21 20.48 6.27
CA ASN A 121 -1.00 20.46 7.71
C ASN A 121 0.18 21.36 8.12
N GLU A 122 0.24 21.65 9.40
CA GLU A 122 1.30 22.46 10.01
C GLU A 122 2.69 21.84 9.86
N GLN A 123 3.73 22.62 10.22
CA GLN A 123 5.12 22.14 10.18
C GLN A 123 5.35 20.92 11.07
N GLY A 124 4.71 20.89 12.23
CA GLY A 124 4.87 19.85 13.24
C GLY A 124 6.21 19.91 13.98
N LYS A 125 6.37 18.98 14.92
CA LYS A 125 7.62 18.81 15.67
C LYS A 125 8.71 18.21 14.76
N PRO A 126 10.00 18.55 14.97
CA PRO A 126 11.09 17.88 14.26
C PRO A 126 11.10 16.38 14.48
N VAL A 127 11.38 15.61 13.44
CA VAL A 127 11.61 14.16 13.54
C VAL A 127 12.91 13.94 14.31
N LYS A 128 12.88 13.06 15.30
CA LYS A 128 14.05 12.71 16.12
C LYS A 128 14.52 11.30 15.77
N LEU A 129 15.79 11.17 15.49
CA LEU A 129 16.46 9.88 15.37
C LEU A 129 17.13 9.55 16.71
N MET A 130 16.92 8.34 17.18
CA MET A 130 17.61 7.80 18.35
C MET A 130 18.23 6.46 17.96
N GLU A 131 19.47 6.26 18.40
CA GLU A 131 20.24 5.05 18.18
C GLU A 131 20.45 4.35 19.54
N PHE A 132 20.35 3.03 19.55
CA PHE A 132 20.50 2.23 20.76
C PHE A 132 21.43 1.05 20.51
N ASP A 133 22.22 0.67 21.50
CA ASP A 133 23.19 -0.44 21.38
C ASP A 133 22.48 -1.80 21.37
N ASN A 134 21.28 -1.88 21.94
CA ASN A 134 20.51 -3.12 21.99
C ASN A 134 18.99 -2.87 22.12
N PRO A 135 18.15 -3.85 21.74
CA PRO A 135 16.69 -3.73 21.79
C PRO A 135 16.12 -3.46 23.19
N ARG A 136 16.79 -3.95 24.24
CA ARG A 136 16.33 -3.74 25.62
C ARG A 136 16.40 -2.28 26.02
N GLU A 137 17.47 -1.60 25.64
CA GLU A 137 17.63 -0.17 25.91
C GLU A 137 16.57 0.64 25.15
N GLU A 138 16.31 0.30 23.90
CA GLU A 138 15.25 0.90 23.10
C GLU A 138 13.90 0.78 23.81
N TYR A 139 13.50 -0.44 24.21
CA TYR A 139 12.21 -0.66 24.89
C TYR A 139 12.09 0.11 26.20
N VAL A 140 13.15 0.17 27.00
CA VAL A 140 13.15 0.93 28.26
C VAL A 140 12.97 2.42 28.00
N LYS A 141 13.63 2.97 26.98
CA LYS A 141 13.50 4.39 26.62
C LYS A 141 12.11 4.72 26.08
N ILE A 142 11.55 3.86 25.21
CA ILE A 142 10.19 4.03 24.70
C ILE A 142 9.18 3.99 25.84
N ALA A 143 9.28 2.99 26.75
CA ALA A 143 8.39 2.87 27.89
C ALA A 143 8.46 4.10 28.82
N ALA A 144 9.67 4.58 29.11
CA ALA A 144 9.87 5.78 29.91
C ALA A 144 9.28 7.04 29.24
N PHE A 145 9.43 7.16 27.94
CA PHE A 145 8.85 8.25 27.16
C PHE A 145 7.32 8.23 27.21
N LEU A 146 6.69 7.06 26.99
CA LEU A 146 5.24 6.89 27.05
C LEU A 146 4.70 7.17 28.46
N LYS A 147 5.38 6.65 29.50
CA LYS A 147 5.01 6.92 30.89
C LYS A 147 4.99 8.42 31.19
N LYS A 148 6.03 9.15 30.76
CA LYS A 148 6.10 10.60 30.95
C LYS A 148 4.94 11.35 30.26
N ARG A 149 4.51 10.89 29.10
CA ARG A 149 3.37 11.48 28.39
C ARG A 149 2.04 11.23 29.13
N LEU A 150 1.85 10.00 29.63
CA LEU A 150 0.70 9.65 30.48
C LEU A 150 0.65 10.50 31.75
N GLU A 151 1.79 10.66 32.44
CA GLU A 151 1.89 11.50 33.64
C GLU A 151 1.61 12.99 33.35
N ALA A 152 1.87 13.43 32.13
CA ALA A 152 1.53 14.77 31.65
C ALA A 152 0.05 14.92 31.21
N GLY A 153 -0.77 13.84 31.34
CA GLY A 153 -2.17 13.83 30.97
C GLY A 153 -2.46 13.68 29.46
N GLU A 154 -1.47 13.27 28.66
CA GLU A 154 -1.68 13.02 27.24
C GLU A 154 -2.42 11.68 27.06
N ASN A 155 -3.39 11.67 26.13
CA ASN A 155 -4.06 10.43 25.70
C ASN A 155 -3.13 9.65 24.75
N LEU A 156 -2.95 8.36 25.00
CA LEU A 156 -2.14 7.49 24.16
C LEU A 156 -2.96 6.67 23.13
N GLU A 157 -4.28 6.85 23.07
CA GLU A 157 -5.14 6.15 22.09
C GLU A 157 -4.72 6.40 20.64
N ASP A 158 -4.16 7.57 20.36
CA ASP A 158 -3.63 7.96 19.04
C ASP A 158 -2.14 7.61 18.86
N THR A 159 -1.58 6.77 19.73
CA THR A 159 -0.16 6.36 19.65
C THR A 159 -0.08 4.92 19.13
N ALA A 160 0.68 4.73 18.04
CA ALA A 160 0.90 3.43 17.38
C ALA A 160 2.40 3.08 17.36
#